data_08f383ded0fbaaddd27a2e39c5347442
#
_entry.id   08f383ded0fbaaddd27a2e39c5347442
#
_cell.length_a   1.000
_cell.length_b   1.000
_cell.length_c   1.000
_cell.angle_alpha   90.00
_cell.angle_beta   90.00
_cell.angle_gamma   90.00
#
_symmetry.space_group_name_H-M   'P 1'
#
loop_
_entity.id
_entity.type
_entity.pdbx_description
1 polymer ?
#
loop_
_entity_poly.entity_id
_entity_poly.type
_entity_poly.pdbx_seq_one_letter_code
_entity_poly.pdbx_strand_id
1 'polypeptide(L)'
;TLMRSSAASDVYKRQVLELFQRTRSDFAVVLNEYALVVGVITLSDVMSSVMGDLVAIPDEQQIVKRDATSWLVDGATPIVDMMAELNLQKMPESTSYETMAGFMMYMLRKIPKRTDKVDWGGYRFEVVNVEANRIDQILVTKL
;
A
#
# COMPACT_ATOMS: atom_id res chain seq x y z
N THR A 1 -16.63 -15.48 4.19
CA THR A 1 -17.89 -14.79 3.94
C THR A 1 -17.90 -14.14 2.57
N LEU A 2 -18.95 -14.36 1.79
CA LEU A 2 -19.10 -13.82 0.44
C LEU A 2 -19.99 -12.57 0.46
N MET A 3 -19.59 -11.53 -0.27
CA MET A 3 -20.31 -10.26 -0.38
C MET A 3 -20.37 -9.79 -1.83
N ARG A 4 -21.43 -9.04 -2.18
CA ARG A 4 -21.54 -8.38 -3.48
C ARG A 4 -20.91 -7.00 -3.43
N SER A 5 -20.16 -6.65 -4.48
CA SER A 5 -19.64 -5.31 -4.66
C SER A 5 -20.78 -4.35 -4.97
N SER A 6 -20.92 -3.32 -4.15
CA SER A 6 -21.76 -2.16 -4.43
C SER A 6 -21.13 -0.93 -3.79
N ALA A 7 -21.55 0.27 -4.19
CA ALA A 7 -21.06 1.50 -3.58
C ALA A 7 -21.29 1.43 -2.07
N ALA A 8 -20.22 1.48 -1.29
CA ALA A 8 -20.28 1.33 0.15
C ALA A 8 -20.94 2.56 0.79
N SER A 9 -22.20 2.43 1.18
CA SER A 9 -22.84 3.37 2.09
C SER A 9 -22.54 2.98 3.54
N ASP A 10 -22.74 3.89 4.48
CA ASP A 10 -22.56 3.61 5.91
C ASP A 10 -23.44 2.46 6.41
N VAL A 11 -24.63 2.29 5.80
CA VAL A 11 -25.51 1.16 6.06
C VAL A 11 -24.85 -0.16 5.67
N TYR A 12 -24.15 -0.18 4.55
CA TYR A 12 -23.45 -1.35 4.04
C TYR A 12 -22.29 -1.77 4.95
N LYS A 13 -21.50 -0.80 5.39
CA LYS A 13 -20.39 -1.03 6.33
C LYS A 13 -20.87 -1.65 7.63
N ARG A 14 -22.01 -1.15 8.14
CA ARG A 14 -22.63 -1.70 9.35
C ARG A 14 -23.11 -3.13 9.18
N GLN A 15 -23.74 -3.45 8.03
CA GLN A 15 -24.15 -4.82 7.68
C GLN A 15 -22.96 -5.78 7.61
N VAL A 16 -21.84 -5.33 7.05
CA VAL A 16 -20.60 -6.12 7.00
C VAL A 16 -20.06 -6.42 8.39
N LEU A 17 -20.05 -5.43 9.29
CA LEU A 17 -19.64 -5.63 10.68
C LEU A 17 -20.52 -6.64 11.41
N GLU A 18 -21.84 -6.55 11.25
CA GLU A 18 -22.78 -7.51 11.81
C GLU A 18 -22.53 -8.92 11.28
N LEU A 19 -22.24 -9.05 10.01
CA LEU A 19 -21.91 -10.33 9.37
C LEU A 19 -20.62 -10.93 9.95
N PHE A 20 -19.57 -10.13 10.15
CA PHE A 20 -18.32 -10.57 10.79
C PHE A 20 -18.55 -11.02 12.24
N GLN A 21 -19.37 -10.30 12.99
CA GLN A 21 -19.72 -10.68 14.36
C GLN A 21 -20.49 -11.99 14.40
N ARG A 22 -21.47 -12.16 13.53
CA ARG A 22 -22.32 -13.35 13.48
C ARG A 22 -21.54 -14.61 13.08
N THR A 23 -20.67 -14.49 12.07
CA THR A 23 -19.89 -15.61 11.54
C THR A 23 -18.56 -15.81 12.25
N ARG A 24 -18.17 -14.90 13.16
CA ARG A 24 -16.86 -14.85 13.82
C ARG A 24 -15.70 -14.89 12.81
N SER A 25 -15.91 -14.26 11.67
CA SER A 25 -14.90 -14.11 10.61
C SER A 25 -14.21 -12.77 10.71
N ASP A 26 -13.00 -12.67 10.22
CA ASP A 26 -12.20 -11.47 10.17
C ASP A 26 -11.90 -10.99 8.75
N PHE A 27 -12.34 -11.75 7.75
CA PHE A 27 -12.26 -11.35 6.35
C PHE A 27 -13.49 -11.80 5.55
N ALA A 28 -13.72 -11.14 4.42
CA ALA A 28 -14.77 -11.49 3.47
C ALA A 28 -14.28 -11.38 2.04
N VAL A 29 -14.74 -12.29 1.19
CA VAL A 29 -14.49 -12.25 -0.24
C VAL A 29 -15.61 -11.45 -0.92
N VAL A 30 -15.24 -10.45 -1.71
CA VAL A 30 -16.17 -9.58 -2.43
C VAL A 30 -16.38 -10.11 -3.84
N LEU A 31 -17.64 -10.32 -4.20
CA LEU A 31 -18.04 -10.78 -5.53
C LEU A 31 -18.75 -9.65 -6.30
N ASN A 32 -18.56 -9.61 -7.60
CA ASN A 32 -19.37 -8.78 -8.49
C ASN A 32 -20.71 -9.47 -8.82
N GLU A 33 -21.52 -8.84 -9.67
CA GLU A 33 -22.83 -9.33 -10.10
C GLU A 33 -22.76 -10.63 -10.92
N TYR A 34 -21.59 -10.99 -11.41
CA TYR A 34 -21.32 -12.25 -12.13
C TYR A 34 -20.76 -13.36 -11.24
N ALA A 35 -20.76 -13.15 -9.92
CA ALA A 35 -20.18 -14.06 -8.93
C ALA A 35 -18.66 -14.26 -9.09
N LEU A 36 -17.97 -13.31 -9.70
CA LEU A 36 -16.51 -13.31 -9.81
C LEU A 36 -15.89 -12.58 -8.63
N VAL A 37 -14.79 -13.12 -8.11
CA VAL A 37 -14.03 -12.49 -7.01
C VAL A 37 -13.37 -11.22 -7.51
N VAL A 38 -13.71 -10.08 -6.91
CA VAL A 38 -13.13 -8.77 -7.23
C VAL A 38 -12.20 -8.25 -6.14
N GLY A 39 -12.23 -8.86 -4.96
CA GLY A 39 -11.35 -8.46 -3.87
C GLY A 39 -11.66 -9.17 -2.56
N VAL A 40 -10.91 -8.78 -1.54
CA VAL A 40 -11.08 -9.23 -0.16
C VAL A 40 -11.16 -8.00 0.73
N ILE A 41 -12.06 -8.03 1.71
CA ILE A 41 -12.17 -7.01 2.74
C ILE A 41 -11.90 -7.64 4.11
N THR A 42 -11.13 -6.97 4.96
CA THR A 42 -10.84 -7.42 6.31
C THR A 42 -11.69 -6.68 7.34
N LEU A 43 -11.84 -7.28 8.53
CA LEU A 43 -12.49 -6.61 9.66
C LEU A 43 -11.78 -5.29 10.01
N SER A 44 -10.45 -5.27 9.95
CA SER A 44 -9.64 -4.06 10.18
C SER A 44 -9.98 -2.95 9.18
N ASP A 45 -10.13 -3.27 7.90
CA ASP A 45 -10.51 -2.30 6.87
C ASP A 45 -11.88 -1.68 7.15
N VAL A 46 -12.86 -2.50 7.53
CA VAL A 46 -14.21 -2.05 7.81
C VAL A 46 -14.24 -1.20 9.09
N MET A 47 -13.55 -1.63 10.13
CA MET A 47 -13.46 -0.87 11.38
C MET A 47 -12.78 0.49 11.15
N SER A 48 -11.70 0.56 10.42
CA SER A 48 -11.03 1.80 10.05
C SER A 48 -11.96 2.74 9.29
N SER A 49 -12.77 2.20 8.38
CA SER A 49 -13.72 2.98 7.60
C SER A 49 -14.93 3.48 8.42
N VAL A 50 -15.41 2.68 9.38
CA VAL A 50 -16.57 3.06 10.23
C VAL A 50 -16.16 4.01 11.34
N MET A 51 -15.00 3.79 11.95
CA MET A 51 -14.49 4.65 13.01
C MET A 51 -13.96 5.98 12.46
N GLY A 52 -13.69 6.02 11.15
CA GLY A 52 -13.35 7.22 10.41
C GLY A 52 -12.28 8.06 11.11
N ASP A 53 -12.47 9.37 11.06
CA ASP A 53 -11.54 10.35 11.67
C ASP A 53 -11.57 10.35 13.21
N LEU A 54 -12.43 9.55 13.85
CA LEU A 54 -12.53 9.49 15.31
C LEU A 54 -11.35 8.75 15.96
N VAL A 55 -10.72 7.86 15.22
CA VAL A 55 -9.46 7.25 15.61
C VAL A 55 -8.48 7.52 14.46
N ALA A 56 -8.05 8.74 14.33
CA ALA A 56 -6.81 9.00 13.61
C ALA A 56 -5.71 8.27 14.38
N ILE A 57 -5.48 7.00 14.06
CA ILE A 57 -4.15 6.42 14.21
C ILE A 57 -3.30 7.39 13.41
N PRO A 58 -2.30 8.05 14.03
CA PRO A 58 -1.42 8.90 13.26
C PRO A 58 -0.98 8.05 12.07
N ASP A 59 -1.34 8.49 10.87
CA ASP A 59 -0.76 7.93 9.66
C ASP A 59 0.75 7.99 9.94
N GLU A 60 1.34 6.84 10.18
CA GLU A 60 2.79 6.76 10.14
C GLU A 60 3.12 7.28 8.76
N GLN A 61 3.73 8.46 8.70
CA GLN A 61 3.97 9.11 7.43
C GLN A 61 4.77 8.16 6.57
N GLN A 62 4.13 7.64 5.53
CA GLN A 62 4.75 6.69 4.60
C GLN A 62 5.97 7.29 3.90
N ILE A 63 5.99 8.63 3.78
CA ILE A 63 7.10 9.38 3.21
C ILE A 63 7.56 10.39 4.25
N VAL A 64 8.76 10.20 4.78
CA VAL A 64 9.38 11.11 5.75
C VAL A 64 10.58 11.80 5.10
N LYS A 65 10.50 13.11 4.95
CA LYS A 65 11.63 13.90 4.47
C LYS A 65 12.70 13.95 5.56
N ARG A 66 13.84 13.35 5.28
CA ARG A 66 14.97 13.27 6.20
C ARG A 66 15.82 14.56 6.19
N ASP A 67 16.10 15.07 4.99
CA ASP A 67 16.84 16.32 4.76
C ASP A 67 16.44 16.92 3.39
N ALA A 68 17.15 17.95 2.94
CA ALA A 68 16.82 18.64 1.68
C ALA A 68 16.89 17.73 0.43
N THR A 69 17.61 16.60 0.51
CA THR A 69 17.92 15.73 -0.64
C THR A 69 17.59 14.26 -0.41
N SER A 70 17.03 13.91 0.74
CA SER A 70 16.73 12.52 1.05
C SER A 70 15.40 12.33 1.79
N TRP A 71 14.78 11.18 1.54
CA TRP A 71 13.51 10.74 2.11
C TRP A 71 13.63 9.30 2.59
N LEU A 72 13.02 9.01 3.72
CA LEU A 72 12.79 7.64 4.17
C LEU A 72 11.36 7.25 3.81
N VAL A 73 11.20 6.17 3.08
CA VAL A 73 9.92 5.79 2.46
C VAL A 73 9.56 4.37 2.86
N ASP A 74 8.31 4.17 3.28
CA ASP A 74 7.75 2.84 3.52
C ASP A 74 7.61 2.09 2.19
N GLY A 75 7.92 0.81 2.17
CA GLY A 75 7.78 -0.04 0.99
C GLY A 75 6.35 -0.16 0.48
N ALA A 76 5.36 -0.02 1.34
CA ALA A 76 3.94 -0.03 0.98
C ALA A 76 3.44 1.29 0.38
N THR A 77 4.26 2.33 0.35
CA THR A 77 3.89 3.65 -0.22
C THR A 77 3.46 3.50 -1.68
N PRO A 78 2.28 4.03 -2.06
CA PRO A 78 1.86 4.04 -3.46
C PRO A 78 2.85 4.81 -4.34
N ILE A 79 3.11 4.28 -5.52
CA ILE A 79 4.02 4.91 -6.50
C ILE A 79 3.57 6.33 -6.86
N VAL A 80 2.27 6.55 -6.99
CA VAL A 80 1.72 7.87 -7.34
C VAL A 80 2.05 8.93 -6.30
N ASP A 81 2.08 8.57 -5.03
CA ASP A 81 2.41 9.48 -3.94
C ASP A 81 3.91 9.84 -3.96
N MET A 82 4.76 8.86 -4.23
CA MET A 82 6.20 9.10 -4.36
C MET A 82 6.54 9.92 -5.59
N MET A 83 5.88 9.67 -6.72
CA MET A 83 6.04 10.47 -7.93
C MET A 83 5.68 11.93 -7.68
N ALA A 84 4.58 12.18 -6.96
CA ALA A 84 4.16 13.53 -6.59
C ALA A 84 5.20 14.22 -5.68
N GLU A 85 5.71 13.52 -4.68
CA GLU A 85 6.72 14.04 -3.75
C GLU A 85 8.03 14.40 -4.45
N LEU A 86 8.49 13.55 -5.39
CA LEU A 86 9.73 13.75 -6.14
C LEU A 86 9.54 14.56 -7.42
N ASN A 87 8.30 14.96 -7.73
CA ASN A 87 7.95 15.65 -8.97
C ASN A 87 8.40 14.87 -10.24
N LEU A 88 8.20 13.55 -10.20
CA LEU A 88 8.50 12.67 -11.33
C LEU A 88 7.27 12.51 -12.24
N GLN A 89 7.48 12.70 -13.55
CA GLN A 89 6.41 12.58 -14.56
C GLN A 89 6.16 11.13 -14.97
N LYS A 90 7.15 10.27 -14.81
CA LYS A 90 7.12 8.91 -15.33
C LYS A 90 7.99 7.98 -14.49
N MET A 91 7.51 6.76 -14.32
CA MET A 91 8.26 5.63 -13.76
C MET A 91 8.37 4.51 -14.82
N PRO A 92 9.43 3.67 -14.79
CA PRO A 92 9.57 2.59 -15.76
C PRO A 92 8.45 1.55 -15.54
N GLU A 93 7.81 1.13 -16.64
CA GLU A 93 6.77 0.09 -16.63
C GLU A 93 5.75 0.23 -15.47
N SER A 94 5.23 1.44 -15.30
CA SER A 94 4.38 1.81 -14.14
C SER A 94 3.08 1.02 -14.01
N THR A 95 2.73 0.21 -15.00
CA THR A 95 1.58 -0.72 -14.95
C THR A 95 1.90 -2.06 -14.28
N SER A 96 3.17 -2.34 -14.01
CA SER A 96 3.64 -3.62 -13.47
C SER A 96 3.72 -3.66 -11.95
N TYR A 97 3.56 -2.51 -11.28
CA TYR A 97 3.64 -2.39 -9.83
C TYR A 97 2.85 -1.16 -9.35
N GLU A 98 2.43 -1.20 -8.09
CA GLU A 98 1.63 -0.11 -7.49
C GLU A 98 2.32 0.56 -6.30
N THR A 99 3.31 -0.11 -5.70
CA THR A 99 4.01 0.36 -4.49
C THR A 99 5.50 0.55 -4.72
N MET A 100 6.15 1.27 -3.81
CA MET A 100 7.60 1.45 -3.85
C MET A 100 8.36 0.12 -3.72
N ALA A 101 7.90 -0.79 -2.88
CA ALA A 101 8.47 -2.13 -2.80
C ALA A 101 8.34 -2.89 -4.12
N GLY A 102 7.17 -2.80 -4.75
CA GLY A 102 6.93 -3.39 -6.08
C GLY A 102 7.86 -2.82 -7.16
N PHE A 103 8.06 -1.51 -7.17
CA PHE A 103 9.02 -0.84 -8.05
C PHE A 103 10.45 -1.37 -7.87
N MET A 104 10.91 -1.46 -6.62
CA MET A 104 12.24 -1.98 -6.32
C MET A 104 12.40 -3.44 -6.75
N MET A 105 11.41 -4.28 -6.48
CA MET A 105 11.45 -5.69 -6.88
C MET A 105 11.43 -5.85 -8.41
N TYR A 106 10.65 -5.03 -9.09
CA TYR A 106 10.62 -5.00 -10.57
C TYR A 106 11.99 -4.63 -11.16
N MET A 107 12.63 -3.60 -10.61
CA MET A 107 13.92 -3.12 -11.11
C MET A 107 15.08 -4.05 -10.74
N LEU A 108 15.07 -4.61 -9.53
CA LEU A 108 16.14 -5.50 -9.05
C LEU A 108 16.09 -6.89 -9.68
N ARG A 109 14.89 -7.39 -9.96
CA ARG A 109 14.64 -8.75 -10.51
C ARG A 109 15.34 -9.86 -9.74
N LYS A 110 15.42 -9.72 -8.41
CA LYS A 110 15.99 -10.69 -7.47
C LYS A 110 15.33 -10.54 -6.10
N ILE A 111 15.61 -11.47 -5.19
CA ILE A 111 15.20 -11.33 -3.81
C ILE A 111 15.93 -10.11 -3.21
N PRO A 112 15.19 -9.12 -2.70
CA PRO A 112 15.79 -7.89 -2.22
C PRO A 112 16.63 -8.14 -0.96
N LYS A 113 17.74 -7.41 -0.86
CA LYS A 113 18.62 -7.39 0.30
C LYS A 113 18.89 -5.95 0.73
N ARG A 114 19.25 -5.77 1.99
CA ARG A 114 19.76 -4.48 2.46
C ARG A 114 20.89 -4.00 1.55
N THR A 115 20.92 -2.72 1.29
CA THR A 115 21.91 -2.04 0.43
C THR A 115 21.73 -2.24 -1.08
N ASP A 116 20.76 -3.02 -1.53
CA ASP A 116 20.41 -3.05 -2.95
C ASP A 116 19.92 -1.67 -3.39
N LYS A 117 20.37 -1.23 -4.56
CA LYS A 117 20.15 0.12 -5.08
C LYS A 117 19.59 0.10 -6.49
N VAL A 118 18.74 1.09 -6.77
CA VAL A 118 18.24 1.41 -8.11
C VAL A 118 18.34 2.91 -8.31
N ASP A 119 18.92 3.34 -9.44
CA ASP A 119 18.96 4.74 -9.83
C ASP A 119 17.94 4.99 -10.94
N TRP A 120 17.08 5.97 -10.73
CA TRP A 120 16.06 6.37 -11.69
C TRP A 120 15.66 7.83 -11.52
N GLY A 121 15.46 8.52 -12.63
CA GLY A 121 14.90 9.88 -12.64
C GLY A 121 15.71 10.93 -11.87
N GLY A 122 17.01 10.72 -11.69
CA GLY A 122 17.88 11.60 -10.90
C GLY A 122 17.87 11.29 -9.39
N TYR A 123 17.31 10.14 -9.01
CA TYR A 123 17.25 9.68 -7.62
C TYR A 123 17.83 8.29 -7.46
N ARG A 124 18.39 8.03 -6.29
CA ARG A 124 18.83 6.70 -5.86
C ARG A 124 17.86 6.15 -4.83
N PHE A 125 17.38 4.96 -5.07
CA PHE A 125 16.50 4.21 -4.19
C PHE A 125 17.30 3.06 -3.58
N GLU A 126 17.49 3.08 -2.27
CA GLU A 126 18.29 2.07 -1.56
C GLU A 126 17.41 1.31 -0.56
N VAL A 127 17.48 -0.01 -0.57
CA VAL A 127 16.79 -0.86 0.41
C VAL A 127 17.47 -0.73 1.76
N VAL A 128 16.76 -0.22 2.75
CA VAL A 128 17.26 -0.01 4.12
C VAL A 128 16.88 -1.16 5.01
N ASN A 129 15.65 -1.64 4.91
CA ASN A 129 15.15 -2.74 5.72
C ASN A 129 14.33 -3.72 4.89
N VAL A 130 14.54 -5.02 5.19
CA VAL A 130 13.80 -6.14 4.60
C VAL A 130 13.26 -7.00 5.72
N GLU A 131 11.98 -7.30 5.67
CA GLU A 131 11.31 -8.18 6.61
C GLU A 131 10.57 -9.29 5.84
N ALA A 132 10.87 -10.56 6.15
CA ALA A 132 10.27 -11.72 5.50
C ALA A 132 10.28 -11.65 3.95
N ASN A 133 11.42 -11.31 3.35
CA ASN A 133 11.62 -11.09 1.91
C ASN A 133 10.80 -9.93 1.30
N ARG A 134 10.17 -9.12 2.14
CA ARG A 134 9.45 -7.92 1.73
C ARG A 134 10.27 -6.68 2.09
N ILE A 135 10.35 -5.75 1.16
CA ILE A 135 11.00 -4.46 1.42
C ILE A 135 10.10 -3.64 2.33
N ASP A 136 10.61 -3.33 3.51
CA ASP A 136 9.93 -2.55 4.52
C ASP A 136 10.21 -1.05 4.38
N GLN A 137 11.49 -0.68 4.23
CA GLN A 137 11.90 0.71 4.11
C GLN A 137 12.91 0.93 2.99
N ILE A 138 12.78 2.08 2.34
CA ILE A 138 13.62 2.53 1.23
C ILE A 138 14.13 3.92 1.55
N LEU A 139 15.44 4.14 1.37
CA LEU A 139 16.04 5.47 1.40
C LEU A 139 16.11 6.01 -0.02
N VAL A 140 15.48 7.14 -0.26
CA VAL A 140 15.54 7.85 -1.54
C VAL A 140 16.45 9.05 -1.39
N THR A 141 17.44 9.16 -2.27
CA THR A 141 18.41 10.25 -2.26
C THR A 141 18.47 10.91 -3.64
N LYS A 142 18.41 12.22 -3.67
CA LYS A 142 18.61 12.99 -4.90
C LYS A 142 20.09 12.93 -5.32
N LEU A 143 20.31 12.56 -6.54
CA LEU A 143 21.66 12.51 -7.14
C LEU A 143 22.12 13.88 -7.62
#